data_6bc763155e3308e6a03924b181f9b242
#
_entry.id   6bc763155e3308e6a03924b181f9b242
#
_cell.length_a   1.000
_cell.length_b   1.000
_cell.length_c   1.000
_cell.angle_alpha   90.00
_cell.angle_beta   90.00
_cell.angle_gamma   90.00
#
_symmetry.space_group_name_H-M   'P 1'
#
loop_
_entity.id
_entity.type
_entity.pdbx_description
1 polymer ?
#
loop_
_entity_poly.entity_id
_entity_poly.type
_entity_poly.pdbx_seq_one_letter_code
_entity_poly.pdbx_strand_id
1 'polypeptide(L)'
;MKKYVVILIAFTSFCLLGCNNPKSENKELIEKEMITKEITFIPEGVCCQQMDISVVNDTIRSVKFTKGCPGNTQAVSRLIEGMHIDSAIVKLDGILCREKTTSCPDQLAKALKSMK
;
A
#
# COMPACT_ATOMS: atom_id res chain seq x y z
N MET A 1 -8.20 -39.50 66.38
CA MET A 1 -8.15 -40.09 65.04
C MET A 1 -8.64 -39.11 64.03
N LYS A 2 -7.80 -38.87 62.99
CA LYS A 2 -8.14 -38.17 61.73
C LYS A 2 -8.41 -36.67 61.82
N LYS A 3 -7.55 -36.03 61.77
CA LYS A 3 -6.55 -35.16 61.13
C LYS A 3 -6.83 -35.03 59.62
N TYR A 4 -7.92 -34.37 59.28
CA TYR A 4 -8.13 -33.86 57.97
C TYR A 4 -8.27 -32.36 58.13
N VAL A 5 -7.21 -31.75 58.02
CA VAL A 5 -7.06 -30.37 58.28
C VAL A 5 -6.45 -29.79 57.00
N VAL A 6 -7.29 -28.99 56.35
CA VAL A 6 -6.90 -27.61 56.34
C VAL A 6 -5.61 -27.36 55.59
N ILE A 7 -5.60 -27.74 54.33
CA ILE A 7 -4.67 -27.18 53.34
C ILE A 7 -5.48 -26.68 52.18
N LEU A 8 -6.55 -26.01 52.45
CA LEU A 8 -7.46 -25.59 51.39
C LEU A 8 -7.68 -24.10 51.31
N ILE A 9 -6.88 -23.31 52.02
CA ILE A 9 -7.16 -21.86 52.10
C ILE A 9 -6.05 -20.99 51.49
N ALA A 10 -5.06 -21.59 50.91
CA ALA A 10 -3.92 -20.81 50.38
C ALA A 10 -3.90 -20.61 48.87
N PHE A 11 -4.94 -21.00 48.16
CA PHE A 11 -4.89 -20.97 46.70
C PHE A 11 -5.88 -20.05 45.99
N THR A 12 -6.61 -19.25 46.72
CA THR A 12 -7.64 -18.43 46.06
C THR A 12 -7.28 -16.95 45.92
N SER A 13 -6.08 -16.56 46.26
CA SER A 13 -5.75 -15.11 46.27
C SER A 13 -4.74 -14.66 45.24
N PHE A 14 -4.42 -15.49 44.21
CA PHE A 14 -3.40 -15.08 43.26
C PHE A 14 -3.85 -15.06 41.78
N CYS A 15 -5.13 -15.06 41.52
CA CYS A 15 -5.64 -15.04 40.16
C CYS A 15 -6.29 -13.73 39.73
N LEU A 16 -5.98 -12.61 40.36
CA LEU A 16 -6.60 -11.33 40.02
C LEU A 16 -5.65 -10.29 39.48
N LEU A 17 -4.52 -10.70 38.94
CA LEU A 17 -3.66 -9.83 38.17
C LEU A 17 -3.46 -10.43 36.77
N GLY A 18 -4.55 -10.77 36.13
CA GLY A 18 -4.57 -10.91 34.69
C GLY A 18 -4.34 -9.53 34.09
N CYS A 19 -3.11 -9.26 33.71
CA CYS A 19 -2.84 -8.17 32.78
C CYS A 19 -3.57 -8.46 31.50
N ASN A 20 -4.79 -7.96 31.38
CA ASN A 20 -5.44 -7.78 30.10
C ASN A 20 -4.63 -6.77 29.32
N ASN A 21 -3.76 -7.26 28.49
CA ASN A 21 -3.06 -6.47 27.51
C ASN A 21 -4.02 -6.25 26.33
N PRO A 22 -4.59 -5.06 26.14
CA PRO A 22 -5.56 -4.82 25.07
C PRO A 22 -4.91 -4.66 23.69
N LYS A 23 -3.69 -5.15 23.52
CA LYS A 23 -2.94 -5.05 22.25
C LYS A 23 -3.14 -6.22 21.29
N SER A 24 -3.94 -7.22 21.63
CA SER A 24 -4.12 -8.39 20.79
C SER A 24 -5.35 -8.33 19.87
N GLU A 25 -6.33 -7.52 20.19
CA GLU A 25 -7.57 -7.49 19.41
C GLU A 25 -7.55 -6.56 18.19
N ASN A 26 -6.58 -5.64 18.12
CA ASN A 26 -6.48 -4.71 16.98
C ASN A 26 -5.70 -5.28 15.78
N LYS A 27 -5.13 -6.46 15.89
CA LYS A 27 -4.35 -7.05 14.79
C LYS A 27 -5.22 -7.89 13.86
N GLU A 28 -6.32 -8.40 14.33
CA GLU A 28 -7.24 -9.23 13.57
C GLU A 28 -8.21 -8.41 12.69
N LEU A 29 -8.45 -7.14 13.03
CA LEU A 29 -9.30 -6.24 12.26
C LEU A 29 -8.56 -5.50 11.12
N ILE A 30 -7.23 -5.61 11.04
CA ILE A 30 -6.41 -4.96 10.02
C ILE A 30 -6.07 -5.93 8.87
N GLU A 31 -6.32 -7.20 9.02
CA GLU A 31 -6.25 -8.19 7.93
C GLU A 31 -7.48 -8.19 7.00
N LYS A 32 -8.24 -7.10 6.99
CA LYS A 32 -9.29 -6.93 6.00
C LYS A 32 -8.63 -6.69 4.65
N GLU A 33 -8.42 -7.79 3.94
CA GLU A 33 -8.11 -7.89 2.51
C GLU A 33 -7.42 -6.65 1.91
N MET A 34 -6.11 -6.56 2.09
CA MET A 34 -5.31 -5.63 1.28
C MET A 34 -5.28 -6.15 -0.16
N ILE A 35 -6.14 -5.59 -0.99
CA ILE A 35 -6.14 -5.89 -2.41
C ILE A 35 -4.93 -5.21 -3.04
N THR A 36 -3.88 -5.98 -3.25
CA THR A 36 -2.69 -5.53 -3.96
C THR A 36 -2.82 -5.85 -5.43
N LYS A 37 -2.69 -4.83 -6.27
CA LYS A 37 -2.64 -4.95 -7.73
C LYS A 37 -1.26 -4.51 -8.20
N GLU A 38 -0.60 -5.33 -9.00
CA GLU A 38 0.70 -5.02 -9.59
C GLU A 38 0.65 -5.26 -11.08
N ILE A 39 1.13 -4.30 -11.85
CA ILE A 39 1.26 -4.43 -13.30
C ILE A 39 2.61 -3.91 -13.78
N THR A 40 3.09 -4.55 -14.84
CA THR A 40 4.17 -4.04 -15.68
C THR A 40 3.54 -3.50 -16.97
N PHE A 41 3.68 -2.19 -17.19
CA PHE A 41 3.12 -1.49 -18.34
C PHE A 41 4.23 -1.07 -19.30
N ILE A 42 4.04 -1.34 -20.58
CA ILE A 42 4.95 -0.91 -21.64
C ILE A 42 4.34 0.31 -22.33
N PRO A 43 4.90 1.51 -22.10
CA PRO A 43 4.38 2.73 -22.69
C PRO A 43 4.79 2.89 -24.15
N GLU A 44 4.00 3.61 -24.91
CA GLU A 44 4.26 3.89 -26.32
C GLU A 44 4.54 5.37 -26.58
N GLY A 45 5.43 5.67 -27.52
CA GLY A 45 5.71 7.03 -27.96
C GLY A 45 6.49 7.90 -26.96
N VAL A 46 7.06 7.33 -25.90
CA VAL A 46 7.76 8.04 -24.82
C VAL A 46 9.19 7.54 -24.61
N CYS A 47 9.92 8.22 -23.73
CA CYS A 47 11.33 7.90 -23.47
C CYS A 47 11.50 6.71 -22.50
N CYS A 48 10.57 6.47 -21.60
CA CYS A 48 10.62 5.30 -20.72
C CYS A 48 10.22 4.03 -21.46
N GLN A 49 10.83 2.91 -21.07
CA GLN A 49 10.63 1.61 -21.72
C GLN A 49 9.63 0.73 -20.98
N GLN A 50 9.51 0.94 -19.68
CA GLN A 50 8.66 0.12 -18.82
C GLN A 50 8.27 0.91 -17.57
N MET A 51 7.10 0.62 -17.06
CA MET A 51 6.59 1.10 -15.77
C MET A 51 6.12 -0.09 -14.95
N ASP A 52 6.68 -0.27 -13.76
CA ASP A 52 6.21 -1.24 -12.78
C ASP A 52 5.39 -0.49 -11.72
N ILE A 53 4.13 -0.82 -11.59
CA ILE A 53 3.15 -0.08 -10.79
C ILE A 53 2.57 -1.01 -9.74
N SER A 54 2.62 -0.59 -8.47
CA SER A 54 2.01 -1.29 -7.35
C SER A 54 0.96 -0.41 -6.69
N VAL A 55 -0.25 -0.93 -6.55
CA VAL A 55 -1.41 -0.27 -5.95
C VAL A 55 -2.00 -1.15 -4.87
N VAL A 56 -2.34 -0.58 -3.73
CA VAL A 56 -3.00 -1.29 -2.62
C VAL A 56 -4.24 -0.51 -2.21
N ASN A 57 -5.40 -1.16 -2.23
CA ASN A 57 -6.69 -0.53 -1.94
C ASN A 57 -6.88 0.79 -2.69
N ASP A 58 -6.62 0.77 -4.02
CA ASP A 58 -6.70 1.92 -4.91
C ASP A 58 -5.77 3.10 -4.55
N THR A 59 -4.79 2.87 -3.68
CA THR A 59 -3.74 3.81 -3.32
C THR A 59 -2.41 3.37 -3.94
N ILE A 60 -1.74 4.28 -4.62
CA ILE A 60 -0.45 4.03 -5.27
C ILE A 60 0.61 3.81 -4.21
N ARG A 61 1.24 2.64 -4.22
CA ARG A 61 2.34 2.31 -3.30
C ARG A 61 3.69 2.64 -3.89
N SER A 62 3.87 2.32 -5.14
CA SER A 62 5.11 2.65 -5.86
C SER A 62 4.90 2.66 -7.35
N VAL A 63 5.69 3.47 -8.04
CA VAL A 63 5.84 3.46 -9.49
C VAL A 63 7.32 3.51 -9.80
N LYS A 64 7.79 2.55 -10.58
CA LYS A 64 9.18 2.47 -11.02
C LYS A 64 9.24 2.59 -12.53
N PHE A 65 10.02 3.53 -13.01
CA PHE A 65 10.27 3.71 -14.43
C PHE A 65 11.60 3.09 -14.82
N THR A 66 11.62 2.33 -15.90
CA THR A 66 12.84 1.84 -16.54
C THR A 66 13.16 2.76 -17.70
N LYS A 67 14.30 3.42 -17.63
CA LYS A 67 14.71 4.51 -18.53
C LYS A 67 13.76 5.72 -18.49
N GLY A 68 13.93 6.65 -19.42
CA GLY A 68 13.20 7.91 -19.46
C GLY A 68 14.04 9.08 -18.93
N CYS A 69 13.42 10.23 -18.71
CA CYS A 69 14.08 11.43 -18.18
C CYS A 69 14.28 11.27 -16.67
N PRO A 70 15.50 11.08 -16.15
CA PRO A 70 15.71 10.66 -14.75
C PRO A 70 15.06 11.56 -13.72
N GLY A 71 15.16 12.88 -13.89
CA GLY A 71 14.53 13.85 -12.97
C GLY A 71 13.02 13.81 -12.99
N ASN A 72 12.42 13.80 -14.18
CA ASN A 72 10.97 13.77 -14.34
C ASN A 72 10.34 12.47 -13.80
N THR A 73 10.92 11.32 -14.15
CA THR A 73 10.37 10.02 -13.71
C THR A 73 10.47 9.82 -12.19
N GLN A 74 11.57 10.26 -11.58
CA GLN A 74 11.72 10.25 -10.12
C GLN A 74 10.74 11.21 -9.43
N ALA A 75 10.57 12.41 -9.96
CA ALA A 75 9.66 13.40 -9.39
C ALA A 75 8.21 12.88 -9.44
N VAL A 76 7.77 12.37 -10.59
CA VAL A 76 6.42 11.82 -10.74
C VAL A 76 6.20 10.65 -9.77
N SER A 77 7.13 9.69 -9.69
CA SER A 77 7.03 8.56 -8.78
C SER A 77 6.82 8.99 -7.33
N ARG A 78 7.63 9.94 -6.86
CA ARG A 78 7.56 10.44 -5.47
C ARG A 78 6.31 11.25 -5.18
N LEU A 79 5.87 12.06 -6.14
CA LEU A 79 4.70 12.94 -5.94
C LEU A 79 3.38 12.18 -5.88
N ILE A 80 3.27 11.04 -6.55
CA ILE A 80 2.04 10.26 -6.60
C ILE A 80 2.00 9.11 -5.60
N GLU A 81 3.12 8.78 -4.97
CA GLU A 81 3.15 7.77 -3.91
C GLU A 81 2.23 8.16 -2.76
N GLY A 82 1.39 7.22 -2.32
CA GLY A 82 0.35 7.46 -1.32
C GLY A 82 -0.92 8.14 -1.86
N MET A 83 -0.98 8.46 -3.15
CA MET A 83 -2.14 9.09 -3.77
C MET A 83 -3.15 8.04 -4.24
N HIS A 84 -4.44 8.36 -4.12
CA HIS A 84 -5.50 7.54 -4.72
C HIS A 84 -5.38 7.55 -6.25
N ILE A 85 -5.60 6.41 -6.91
CA ILE A 85 -5.40 6.28 -8.36
C ILE A 85 -6.20 7.29 -9.17
N ASP A 86 -7.44 7.59 -8.79
CA ASP A 86 -8.25 8.59 -9.49
C ASP A 86 -7.65 9.98 -9.44
N SER A 87 -7.12 10.38 -8.29
CA SER A 87 -6.46 11.67 -8.12
C SER A 87 -5.17 11.76 -8.95
N ALA A 88 -4.42 10.68 -9.04
CA ALA A 88 -3.23 10.60 -9.87
C ALA A 88 -3.60 10.68 -11.36
N ILE A 89 -4.60 9.94 -11.79
CA ILE A 89 -5.09 9.98 -13.17
C ILE A 89 -5.45 11.41 -13.58
N VAL A 90 -6.28 12.11 -12.78
CA VAL A 90 -6.69 13.50 -13.09
C VAL A 90 -5.50 14.45 -13.23
N LYS A 91 -4.45 14.23 -12.45
CA LYS A 91 -3.25 15.08 -12.46
C LYS A 91 -2.28 14.78 -13.61
N LEU A 92 -2.27 13.55 -14.11
CA LEU A 92 -1.26 13.08 -15.06
C LEU A 92 -1.79 12.95 -16.50
N ASP A 93 -3.10 12.80 -16.65
CA ASP A 93 -3.75 12.60 -17.94
C ASP A 93 -3.63 13.84 -18.83
N GLY A 94 -3.27 13.63 -20.09
CA GLY A 94 -3.15 14.70 -21.06
C GLY A 94 -1.89 15.57 -20.95
N ILE A 95 -0.95 15.25 -20.07
CA ILE A 95 0.34 15.93 -20.04
C ILE A 95 1.16 15.51 -21.27
N LEU A 96 1.56 16.47 -22.06
CA LEU A 96 2.35 16.24 -23.28
C LEU A 96 3.83 16.52 -23.04
N CYS A 97 4.70 15.83 -23.76
CA CYS A 97 6.13 16.02 -23.70
C CYS A 97 6.64 16.61 -25.02
N ARG A 98 7.03 17.89 -25.01
CA ARG A 98 7.47 18.63 -26.21
C ARG A 98 6.42 18.58 -27.32
N GLU A 99 6.81 18.17 -28.53
CA GLU A 99 5.93 18.04 -29.70
C GLU A 99 5.26 16.65 -29.81
N LYS A 100 5.38 15.82 -28.79
CA LYS A 100 4.76 14.49 -28.75
C LYS A 100 3.29 14.59 -28.39
N THR A 101 2.52 13.62 -28.82
CA THR A 101 1.09 13.50 -28.51
C THR A 101 0.82 12.85 -27.14
N THR A 102 1.87 12.48 -26.42
CA THR A 102 1.81 11.83 -25.11
C THR A 102 3.10 12.09 -24.31
N SER A 103 3.15 11.62 -23.07
CA SER A 103 4.31 11.70 -22.19
C SER A 103 4.38 10.51 -21.25
N CYS A 104 5.48 10.35 -20.50
CA CYS A 104 5.57 9.33 -19.44
C CYS A 104 4.46 9.50 -18.38
N PRO A 105 4.14 10.71 -17.88
CA PRO A 105 2.99 10.92 -17.01
C PRO A 105 1.65 10.54 -17.64
N ASP A 106 1.40 10.91 -18.88
CA ASP A 106 0.17 10.56 -19.60
C ASP A 106 0.04 9.04 -19.81
N GLN A 107 1.11 8.36 -20.17
CA GLN A 107 1.14 6.91 -20.29
C GLN A 107 0.91 6.22 -18.93
N LEU A 108 1.43 6.79 -17.85
CA LEU A 108 1.14 6.31 -16.50
C LEU A 108 -0.34 6.45 -16.14
N ALA A 109 -0.98 7.57 -16.50
CA ALA A 109 -2.42 7.75 -16.31
C ALA A 109 -3.22 6.66 -17.07
N LYS A 110 -2.80 6.30 -18.29
CA LYS A 110 -3.42 5.22 -19.05
C LYS A 110 -3.24 3.86 -18.37
N ALA A 111 -2.04 3.58 -17.84
CA ALA A 111 -1.78 2.37 -17.07
C ALA A 111 -2.66 2.29 -15.81
N LEU A 112 -2.77 3.39 -15.06
CA LEU A 112 -3.63 3.45 -13.86
C LEU A 112 -5.11 3.27 -14.21
N LYS A 113 -5.58 3.79 -15.34
CA LYS A 113 -6.95 3.57 -15.83
C LYS A 113 -7.25 2.09 -16.09
N SER A 114 -6.27 1.33 -16.54
CA SER A 114 -6.43 -0.12 -16.79
C SER A 114 -6.44 -0.97 -15.51
N MET A 115 -6.07 -0.40 -14.37
CA MET A 115 -6.06 -1.08 -13.07
C MET A 115 -7.36 -0.93 -12.28
N LYS A 116 -8.30 -0.16 -12.76
CA LYS A 116 -9.60 0.13 -12.10
C LYS A 116 -10.65 -0.97 -12.25
#